data_8575b71c687fb5188145e54a7beeee17
#
_entry.id   8575b71c687fb5188145e54a7beeee17
#
_cell.length_a   1.000
_cell.length_b   1.000
_cell.length_c   1.000
_cell.angle_alpha   90.00
_cell.angle_beta   90.00
_cell.angle_gamma   90.00
#
_symmetry.space_group_name_H-M   'P 1'
#
loop_
_entity.id
_entity.type
_entity.pdbx_description
1 polymer ?
#
loop_
_entity_poly.entity_id
_entity_poly.type
_entity_poly.pdbx_seq_one_letter_code
_entity_poly.pdbx_strand_id
1 'polypeptide(L)'
;MITPAADTEWLHYGKVAPDPSYMYAEGNDGCPYRHRRRVAWAERRLKRGDFSVPFQNTIRSSLTVFGISQRDEFLGAIGDAVLEAKPAAQYDPYRVVLEQVLELDDKEFEILVGHLLTALGFEGSEVTGKVGDGGVDATGELNVANLAKVKVFVQAKRYKLGSRVNASTVKQLRQAIPFGGQGAFITTADYQGSATDVALEAGFPRIGLINGRQWVDLLIEHWSDIPPEFRERLRLKPGLVRT
;
A
#
# COMPACT_ATOMS: atom_id res chain seq x y z
N MET A 1 -13.47 -11.10 11.46
CA MET A 1 -12.52 -12.04 10.86
C MET A 1 -13.26 -13.13 10.13
N ILE A 2 -12.76 -13.57 8.98
CA ILE A 2 -13.30 -14.68 8.19
C ILE A 2 -12.15 -15.54 7.71
N THR A 3 -12.33 -16.85 7.65
CA THR A 3 -11.34 -17.82 7.15
C THR A 3 -12.05 -18.99 6.45
N PRO A 4 -11.49 -19.52 5.34
CA PRO A 4 -11.96 -20.75 4.76
C PRO A 4 -11.82 -21.94 5.72
N ALA A 5 -12.77 -22.87 5.68
CA ALA A 5 -12.61 -24.17 6.29
C ALA A 5 -11.65 -25.05 5.48
N ALA A 6 -11.17 -26.15 6.04
CA ALA A 6 -10.25 -27.07 5.38
C ALA A 6 -10.80 -27.66 4.06
N ASP A 7 -12.12 -27.83 3.96
CA ASP A 7 -12.83 -28.30 2.77
C ASP A 7 -13.06 -27.21 1.71
N THR A 8 -12.72 -25.96 2.02
CA THR A 8 -12.91 -24.77 1.19
C THR A 8 -14.36 -24.44 0.78
N GLU A 9 -15.33 -25.29 1.09
CA GLU A 9 -16.75 -25.05 0.81
C GLU A 9 -17.38 -24.09 1.82
N TRP A 10 -16.91 -24.13 3.06
CA TRP A 10 -17.43 -23.35 4.17
C TRP A 10 -16.46 -22.27 4.62
N LEU A 11 -17.02 -21.23 5.20
CA LEU A 11 -16.29 -20.12 5.80
C LEU A 11 -16.61 -20.05 7.28
N HIS A 12 -15.58 -20.01 8.12
CA HIS A 12 -15.70 -19.65 9.51
C HIS A 12 -15.59 -18.12 9.65
N TYR A 13 -16.36 -17.56 10.56
CA TYR A 13 -16.23 -16.14 10.89
C TYR A 13 -16.30 -15.94 12.40
N GLY A 14 -15.74 -14.82 12.86
CA GLY A 14 -15.72 -14.51 14.27
C GLY A 14 -15.29 -13.09 14.51
N LYS A 15 -15.44 -12.64 15.73
CA LYS A 15 -15.02 -11.33 16.22
C LYS A 15 -13.69 -11.47 16.94
N VAL A 16 -12.71 -10.67 16.52
CA VAL A 16 -11.46 -10.54 17.28
C VAL A 16 -11.80 -9.92 18.64
N ALA A 17 -11.33 -10.53 19.72
CA ALA A 17 -11.56 -10.03 21.06
C ALA A 17 -11.01 -8.60 21.21
N PRO A 18 -11.61 -7.74 22.06
CA PRO A 18 -11.00 -6.46 22.39
C PRO A 18 -9.64 -6.66 23.06
N ASP A 19 -8.78 -5.66 22.97
CA ASP A 19 -7.45 -5.74 23.58
C ASP A 19 -7.53 -5.92 25.12
N PRO A 20 -6.60 -6.74 25.65
CA PRO A 20 -5.48 -7.39 25.00
C PRO A 20 -5.89 -8.73 24.33
N SER A 21 -6.08 -8.72 23.01
CA SER A 21 -6.39 -9.93 22.24
C SER A 21 -5.15 -10.62 21.70
N TYR A 22 -4.05 -9.87 21.57
CA TYR A 22 -2.78 -10.37 21.11
C TYR A 22 -2.08 -11.21 22.18
N MET A 23 -1.46 -12.30 21.73
CA MET A 23 -0.63 -13.15 22.56
C MET A 23 0.55 -13.71 21.76
N TYR A 24 1.69 -13.80 22.41
CA TYR A 24 2.85 -14.52 21.89
C TYR A 24 2.91 -15.89 22.56
N ALA A 25 2.86 -16.97 21.76
CA ALA A 25 2.90 -18.33 22.28
C ALA A 25 4.34 -18.88 22.17
N GLU A 26 4.93 -19.18 23.33
CA GLU A 26 6.30 -19.75 23.38
C GLU A 26 6.30 -21.29 23.27
N GLY A 27 5.16 -21.94 23.52
CA GLY A 27 5.03 -23.38 23.56
C GLY A 27 4.72 -24.03 22.22
N ASN A 28 5.00 -25.34 22.14
CA ASN A 28 4.69 -26.18 21.00
C ASN A 28 3.34 -26.87 21.22
N ASP A 29 2.24 -26.15 20.99
CA ASP A 29 0.85 -26.62 21.13
C ASP A 29 0.24 -27.09 19.79
N GLY A 30 1.09 -27.45 18.84
CA GLY A 30 0.67 -27.92 17.51
C GLY A 30 0.37 -26.82 16.50
N CYS A 31 0.42 -25.52 16.89
CA CYS A 31 0.27 -24.40 15.98
C CYS A 31 1.65 -23.77 15.71
N PRO A 32 2.12 -23.73 14.43
CA PRO A 32 3.45 -23.23 14.10
C PRO A 32 3.59 -21.71 14.27
N TYR A 33 2.48 -20.98 14.38
CA TYR A 33 2.49 -19.52 14.47
C TYR A 33 2.54 -19.05 15.93
N ARG A 34 3.53 -18.24 16.26
CA ARG A 34 3.73 -17.71 17.61
C ARG A 34 2.90 -16.46 17.90
N HIS A 35 2.69 -15.62 16.90
CA HIS A 35 1.88 -14.41 17.00
C HIS A 35 0.42 -14.74 16.80
N ARG A 36 -0.41 -14.56 17.83
CA ARG A 36 -1.82 -14.98 17.82
C ARG A 36 -2.75 -13.89 18.33
N ARG A 37 -3.99 -13.97 17.89
CA ARG A 37 -5.08 -13.16 18.44
C ARG A 37 -6.25 -14.04 18.84
N ARG A 38 -6.88 -13.69 19.93
CA ARG A 38 -8.12 -14.37 20.38
C ARG A 38 -9.27 -13.98 19.46
N VAL A 39 -10.02 -14.96 19.00
CA VAL A 39 -11.20 -14.78 18.16
C VAL A 39 -12.36 -15.55 18.78
N ALA A 40 -13.47 -14.86 19.02
CA ALA A 40 -14.75 -15.48 19.34
C ALA A 40 -15.39 -15.94 18.04
N TRP A 41 -15.25 -17.23 17.74
CA TRP A 41 -15.80 -17.82 16.53
C TRP A 41 -17.31 -18.02 16.64
N ALA A 42 -18.04 -17.72 15.58
CA ALA A 42 -19.47 -18.06 15.48
C ALA A 42 -19.65 -19.56 15.28
N GLU A 43 -20.68 -20.12 15.88
CA GLU A 43 -21.07 -21.53 15.68
C GLU A 43 -21.57 -21.78 14.25
N ARG A 44 -22.28 -20.80 13.70
CA ARG A 44 -22.78 -20.83 12.32
C ARG A 44 -21.64 -20.65 11.34
N ARG A 45 -21.59 -21.48 10.31
CA ARG A 45 -20.70 -21.34 9.15
C ARG A 45 -21.47 -20.72 7.98
N LEU A 46 -20.76 -20.07 7.08
CA LEU A 46 -21.32 -19.52 5.85
C LEU A 46 -20.87 -20.37 4.66
N LYS A 47 -21.79 -20.62 3.73
CA LYS A 47 -21.45 -21.36 2.52
C LYS A 47 -20.76 -20.42 1.54
N ARG A 48 -19.57 -20.79 1.09
CA ARG A 48 -18.77 -19.95 0.18
C ARG A 48 -19.47 -19.65 -1.14
N GLY A 49 -20.25 -20.61 -1.64
CA GLY A 49 -21.01 -20.48 -2.88
C GLY A 49 -22.15 -19.46 -2.85
N ASP A 50 -22.57 -19.02 -1.65
CA ASP A 50 -23.64 -18.03 -1.50
C ASP A 50 -23.14 -16.58 -1.73
N PHE A 51 -21.82 -16.39 -1.87
CA PHE A 51 -21.21 -15.10 -2.08
C PHE A 51 -20.90 -14.84 -3.56
N SER A 52 -20.83 -13.56 -3.91
CA SER A 52 -20.49 -13.12 -5.26
C SER A 52 -19.11 -13.61 -5.73
N VAL A 53 -18.90 -13.73 -7.03
CA VAL A 53 -17.61 -14.12 -7.61
C VAL A 53 -16.47 -13.20 -7.17
N PRO A 54 -16.64 -11.86 -7.10
CA PRO A 54 -15.61 -10.96 -6.55
C PRO A 54 -15.23 -11.27 -5.10
N PHE A 55 -16.21 -11.57 -4.24
CA PHE A 55 -15.95 -11.99 -2.86
C PHE A 55 -15.15 -13.30 -2.81
N GLN A 56 -15.60 -14.32 -3.56
CA GLN A 56 -14.94 -15.62 -3.61
C GLN A 56 -13.50 -15.52 -4.12
N ASN A 57 -13.22 -14.63 -5.08
CA ASN A 57 -11.88 -14.37 -5.58
C ASN A 57 -11.00 -13.68 -4.53
N THR A 58 -11.55 -12.73 -3.78
CA THR A 58 -10.83 -12.05 -2.70
C THR A 58 -10.34 -13.04 -1.64
N ILE A 59 -11.19 -14.00 -1.21
CA ILE A 59 -10.81 -14.99 -0.19
C ILE A 59 -9.92 -16.14 -0.72
N ARG A 60 -9.58 -16.17 -2.01
CA ARG A 60 -8.55 -17.04 -2.59
C ARG A 60 -7.14 -16.47 -2.47
N SER A 61 -6.99 -15.26 -1.91
CA SER A 61 -5.69 -14.63 -1.73
C SER A 61 -4.73 -15.56 -0.99
N SER A 62 -3.48 -15.59 -1.44
CA SER A 62 -2.39 -16.30 -0.78
C SER A 62 -1.85 -15.56 0.46
N LEU A 63 -2.32 -14.33 0.70
CA LEU A 63 -1.92 -13.54 1.85
C LEU A 63 -2.55 -14.09 3.13
N THR A 64 -1.76 -14.13 4.20
CA THR A 64 -2.19 -14.66 5.50
C THR A 64 -3.28 -13.80 6.15
N VAL A 65 -3.20 -12.48 6.00
CA VAL A 65 -4.18 -11.50 6.51
C VAL A 65 -4.37 -10.39 5.48
N PHE A 66 -5.62 -10.09 5.13
CA PHE A 66 -5.97 -9.04 4.17
C PHE A 66 -7.37 -8.50 4.42
N GLY A 67 -7.67 -7.31 3.87
CA GLY A 67 -9.00 -6.70 3.92
C GLY A 67 -9.91 -7.24 2.83
N ILE A 68 -11.21 -7.30 3.11
CA ILE A 68 -12.24 -7.70 2.14
C ILE A 68 -12.94 -6.45 1.61
N SER A 69 -12.92 -6.24 0.28
CA SER A 69 -13.58 -5.11 -0.36
C SER A 69 -15.12 -5.24 -0.33
N GLN A 70 -15.64 -6.46 -0.32
CA GLN A 70 -17.07 -6.79 -0.31
C GLN A 70 -17.62 -6.88 1.12
N ARG A 71 -17.31 -5.89 1.95
CA ARG A 71 -17.68 -5.88 3.36
C ARG A 71 -19.19 -5.98 3.58
N ASP A 72 -19.97 -5.20 2.82
CA ASP A 72 -21.42 -5.10 3.02
C ASP A 72 -22.12 -6.42 2.67
N GLU A 73 -21.66 -7.13 1.65
CA GLU A 73 -22.13 -8.48 1.30
C GLU A 73 -21.89 -9.46 2.45
N PHE A 74 -20.69 -9.44 3.04
CA PHE A 74 -20.36 -10.27 4.19
C PHE A 74 -21.21 -9.92 5.42
N LEU A 75 -21.37 -8.63 5.74
CA LEU A 75 -22.19 -8.19 6.86
C LEU A 75 -23.66 -8.57 6.68
N GLY A 76 -24.21 -8.47 5.47
CA GLY A 76 -25.55 -8.94 5.15
C GLY A 76 -25.71 -10.45 5.38
N ALA A 77 -24.72 -11.26 5.05
CA ALA A 77 -24.76 -12.71 5.22
C ALA A 77 -24.72 -13.17 6.69
N ILE A 78 -24.10 -12.40 7.58
CA ILE A 78 -24.03 -12.75 9.03
C ILE A 78 -25.24 -12.20 9.82
N GLY A 79 -26.04 -11.29 9.24
CA GLY A 79 -27.21 -10.68 9.87
C GLY A 79 -26.87 -9.64 10.94
N ASP A 80 -27.89 -8.91 11.42
CA ASP A 80 -27.73 -7.80 12.35
C ASP A 80 -27.18 -8.16 13.75
N ALA A 81 -27.18 -9.43 14.10
CA ALA A 81 -26.75 -9.91 15.42
C ALA A 81 -25.28 -9.61 15.77
N VAL A 82 -24.46 -9.23 14.79
CA VAL A 82 -23.03 -8.90 14.99
C VAL A 82 -22.76 -7.39 14.90
N LEU A 83 -23.76 -6.59 14.54
CA LEU A 83 -23.58 -5.16 14.21
C LEU A 83 -23.67 -4.19 15.40
N GLU A 84 -24.01 -4.64 16.59
CA GLU A 84 -24.11 -3.73 17.77
C GLU A 84 -22.79 -3.17 18.30
N ALA A 85 -21.65 -3.61 17.78
CA ALA A 85 -20.43 -2.87 17.96
C ALA A 85 -20.23 -1.95 16.75
N LYS A 86 -20.66 -0.68 16.84
CA LYS A 86 -20.15 0.38 15.98
C LYS A 86 -18.65 0.15 15.81
N PRO A 87 -18.10 -0.08 14.61
CA PRO A 87 -16.66 -0.18 14.50
C PRO A 87 -16.11 1.14 15.03
N ALA A 88 -15.34 1.10 16.10
CA ALA A 88 -14.41 2.18 16.37
C ALA A 88 -13.74 2.47 15.04
N ALA A 89 -13.74 3.72 14.60
CA ALA A 89 -13.20 4.12 13.31
C ALA A 89 -11.88 3.37 13.15
N GLN A 90 -11.85 2.46 12.17
CA GLN A 90 -10.75 1.50 12.07
C GLN A 90 -9.51 2.35 11.85
N TYR A 91 -8.66 2.44 12.87
CA TYR A 91 -7.40 3.17 12.79
C TYR A 91 -6.60 2.54 11.67
N ASP A 92 -6.55 3.23 10.56
CA ASP A 92 -5.70 2.89 9.43
C ASP A 92 -4.42 3.75 9.53
N PRO A 93 -3.30 3.19 9.98
CA PRO A 93 -2.06 3.94 10.12
C PRO A 93 -1.58 4.54 8.80
N TYR A 94 -1.85 3.87 7.68
CA TYR A 94 -1.54 4.40 6.35
C TYR A 94 -2.33 5.66 6.04
N ARG A 95 -3.61 5.66 6.39
CA ARG A 95 -4.48 6.82 6.21
C ARG A 95 -3.97 8.03 7.00
N VAL A 96 -3.57 7.83 8.25
CA VAL A 96 -3.02 8.91 9.10
C VAL A 96 -1.75 9.50 8.46
N VAL A 97 -0.83 8.66 7.99
CA VAL A 97 0.38 9.14 7.32
C VAL A 97 0.03 9.86 6.02
N LEU A 98 -0.84 9.30 5.20
CA LEU A 98 -1.27 9.92 3.94
C LEU A 98 -1.99 11.25 4.16
N GLU A 99 -2.81 11.39 5.20
CA GLU A 99 -3.46 12.67 5.56
C GLU A 99 -2.41 13.74 5.89
N GLN A 100 -1.34 13.40 6.62
CA GLN A 100 -0.24 14.33 6.88
C GLN A 100 0.56 14.68 5.61
N VAL A 101 0.77 13.73 4.72
CA VAL A 101 1.40 13.96 3.42
C VAL A 101 0.55 14.87 2.52
N LEU A 102 -0.77 14.79 2.63
CA LEU A 102 -1.68 15.66 1.88
C LEU A 102 -1.69 17.12 2.37
N GLU A 103 -1.12 17.41 3.55
CA GLU A 103 -0.87 18.77 4.04
C GLU A 103 0.36 19.44 3.36
N LEU A 104 1.22 18.67 2.71
CA LEU A 104 2.30 19.19 1.87
C LEU A 104 1.71 19.82 0.60
N ASP A 105 2.40 20.79 0.02
CA ASP A 105 2.11 21.19 -1.36
C ASP A 105 2.74 20.21 -2.37
N ASP A 106 2.45 20.38 -3.67
CA ASP A 106 2.91 19.45 -4.69
C ASP A 106 4.45 19.45 -4.79
N LYS A 107 5.08 20.62 -4.64
CA LYS A 107 6.53 20.75 -4.68
C LYS A 107 7.21 20.18 -3.44
N GLU A 108 6.64 20.37 -2.27
CA GLU A 108 7.12 19.73 -1.03
C GLU A 108 7.07 18.21 -1.16
N PHE A 109 6.00 17.67 -1.79
CA PHE A 109 5.88 16.23 -2.03
C PHE A 109 6.94 15.70 -3.01
N GLU A 110 7.22 16.43 -4.11
CA GLU A 110 8.27 16.09 -5.06
C GLU A 110 9.65 16.07 -4.38
N ILE A 111 9.94 17.05 -3.53
CA ILE A 111 11.20 17.12 -2.77
C ILE A 111 11.29 15.94 -1.79
N LEU A 112 10.21 15.62 -1.08
CA LEU A 112 10.18 14.47 -0.16
C LEU A 112 10.42 13.16 -0.91
N VAL A 113 9.85 12.98 -2.10
CA VAL A 113 10.14 11.84 -2.98
C VAL A 113 11.60 11.80 -3.38
N GLY A 114 12.21 12.95 -3.69
CA GLY A 114 13.65 13.06 -3.98
C GLY A 114 14.53 12.60 -2.80
N HIS A 115 14.19 12.99 -1.57
CA HIS A 115 14.87 12.50 -0.36
C HIS A 115 14.71 10.99 -0.17
N LEU A 116 13.51 10.45 -0.42
CA LEU A 116 13.29 9.02 -0.36
C LEU A 116 14.12 8.26 -1.40
N LEU A 117 14.24 8.77 -2.63
CA LEU A 117 15.13 8.16 -3.64
C LEU A 117 16.59 8.13 -3.16
N THR A 118 17.06 9.19 -2.54
CA THR A 118 18.40 9.24 -1.95
C THR A 118 18.55 8.19 -0.84
N ALA A 119 17.56 8.07 0.04
CA ALA A 119 17.53 7.05 1.09
C ALA A 119 17.53 5.61 0.54
N LEU A 120 16.90 5.40 -0.60
CA LEU A 120 16.90 4.14 -1.36
C LEU A 120 18.22 3.86 -2.11
N GLY A 121 19.22 4.74 -1.99
CA GLY A 121 20.55 4.58 -2.59
C GLY A 121 20.69 5.09 -4.03
N PHE A 122 19.74 5.91 -4.51
CA PHE A 122 19.91 6.58 -5.79
C PHE A 122 20.89 7.75 -5.64
N GLU A 123 21.91 7.77 -6.48
CA GLU A 123 22.90 8.85 -6.56
C GLU A 123 22.40 9.96 -7.49
N GLY A 124 22.79 11.21 -7.20
CA GLY A 124 22.46 12.35 -8.05
C GLY A 124 20.96 12.61 -8.17
N SER A 125 20.20 12.32 -7.11
CA SER A 125 18.76 12.61 -7.06
C SER A 125 18.55 14.12 -7.16
N GLU A 126 18.18 14.59 -8.35
CA GLU A 126 17.84 16.00 -8.59
C GLU A 126 16.32 16.10 -8.75
N VAL A 127 15.72 16.99 -7.96
CA VAL A 127 14.33 17.44 -8.19
C VAL A 127 14.37 18.44 -9.33
N THR A 128 13.92 18.04 -10.51
CA THR A 128 14.08 18.85 -11.72
C THR A 128 13.09 19.99 -11.80
N GLY A 129 11.86 19.81 -11.38
CA GLY A 129 10.81 20.83 -11.29
C GLY A 129 10.75 21.85 -12.43
N LYS A 130 11.25 21.50 -13.63
CA LYS A 130 11.24 22.38 -14.80
C LYS A 130 9.90 22.26 -15.53
N VAL A 131 9.27 23.39 -15.75
CA VAL A 131 8.07 23.44 -16.59
C VAL A 131 8.45 23.03 -18.01
N GLY A 132 7.87 21.90 -18.50
CA GLY A 132 8.06 21.45 -19.87
C GLY A 132 8.90 20.17 -20.06
N ASP A 133 9.33 19.51 -18.99
CA ASP A 133 10.11 18.24 -19.06
C ASP A 133 9.26 16.95 -19.18
N GLY A 134 7.99 17.10 -19.61
CA GLY A 134 7.09 15.97 -19.79
C GLY A 134 6.56 15.35 -18.48
N GLY A 135 6.73 16.06 -17.33
CA GLY A 135 6.23 15.64 -16.02
C GLY A 135 7.21 14.76 -15.26
N VAL A 136 8.49 14.84 -15.56
CA VAL A 136 9.55 14.23 -14.72
C VAL A 136 9.87 15.20 -13.58
N ASP A 137 9.60 14.78 -12.35
CA ASP A 137 9.77 15.63 -11.17
C ASP A 137 11.10 15.37 -10.46
N ALA A 138 11.66 14.15 -10.62
CA ALA A 138 12.99 13.80 -10.12
C ALA A 138 13.69 12.78 -11.03
N THR A 139 15.02 12.80 -10.98
CA THR A 139 15.86 11.77 -11.60
C THR A 139 16.85 11.22 -10.58
N GLY A 140 17.28 9.99 -10.75
CA GLY A 140 18.33 9.38 -9.93
C GLY A 140 19.02 8.26 -10.69
N GLU A 141 20.25 7.95 -10.32
CA GLU A 141 21.03 6.85 -10.87
C GLU A 141 21.28 5.80 -9.79
N LEU A 142 20.88 4.57 -10.03
CA LEU A 142 21.19 3.46 -9.15
C LEU A 142 22.40 2.71 -9.69
N ASN A 143 23.48 2.67 -8.90
CA ASN A 143 24.68 1.93 -9.18
C ASN A 143 24.60 0.54 -8.50
N VAL A 144 24.45 -0.49 -9.29
CA VAL A 144 24.37 -1.88 -8.81
C VAL A 144 25.78 -2.48 -8.78
N ALA A 145 26.49 -2.31 -7.67
CA ALA A 145 27.81 -2.91 -7.40
C ALA A 145 28.82 -2.73 -8.57
N ASN A 146 28.80 -1.63 -9.27
CA ASN A 146 29.57 -1.34 -10.48
C ASN A 146 29.33 -2.28 -11.67
N LEU A 147 28.34 -3.16 -11.58
CA LEU A 147 27.96 -4.07 -12.68
C LEU A 147 26.99 -3.41 -13.65
N ALA A 148 26.16 -2.52 -13.16
CA ALA A 148 25.19 -1.79 -13.97
C ALA A 148 24.85 -0.43 -13.35
N LYS A 149 24.53 0.54 -14.21
CA LYS A 149 23.96 1.81 -13.83
C LYS A 149 22.57 1.94 -14.44
N VAL A 150 21.60 2.21 -13.60
CA VAL A 150 20.21 2.35 -14.02
C VAL A 150 19.76 3.78 -13.73
N LYS A 151 19.47 4.54 -14.79
CA LYS A 151 18.89 5.87 -14.67
C LYS A 151 17.39 5.78 -14.60
N VAL A 152 16.80 6.32 -13.53
CA VAL A 152 15.37 6.33 -13.29
C VAL A 152 14.82 7.74 -13.38
N PHE A 153 13.70 7.87 -14.10
CA PHE A 153 12.94 9.10 -14.29
C PHE A 153 11.66 8.97 -13.47
N VAL A 154 11.48 9.84 -12.50
CA VAL A 154 10.40 9.73 -11.52
C VAL A 154 9.38 10.85 -11.72
N GLN A 155 8.11 10.46 -11.75
CA GLN A 155 6.98 11.38 -11.61
C GLN A 155 6.33 11.16 -10.27
N ALA A 156 6.16 12.24 -9.50
CA ALA A 156 5.54 12.24 -8.19
C ALA A 156 4.24 13.04 -8.23
N LYS A 157 3.10 12.40 -7.94
CA LYS A 157 1.81 13.11 -7.93
C LYS A 157 1.01 12.85 -6.68
N ARG A 158 0.71 13.92 -5.99
CA ARG A 158 -0.11 13.95 -4.80
C ARG A 158 -1.59 14.08 -5.19
N TYR A 159 -2.37 13.05 -4.92
CA TYR A 159 -3.81 13.03 -5.15
C TYR A 159 -4.57 12.84 -3.86
N LYS A 160 -5.81 13.29 -3.80
CA LYS A 160 -6.72 13.07 -2.68
C LYS A 160 -6.91 11.58 -2.42
N LEU A 161 -7.16 11.22 -1.15
CA LEU A 161 -7.49 9.84 -0.77
C LEU A 161 -8.67 9.31 -1.59
N GLY A 162 -8.58 8.04 -1.99
CA GLY A 162 -9.59 7.39 -2.82
C GLY A 162 -9.49 7.69 -4.32
N SER A 163 -8.59 8.60 -4.75
CA SER A 163 -8.31 8.83 -6.17
C SER A 163 -7.61 7.63 -6.80
N ARG A 164 -7.68 7.52 -8.13
CA ARG A 164 -6.98 6.50 -8.91
C ARG A 164 -6.33 7.09 -10.15
N VAL A 165 -5.05 6.80 -10.33
CA VAL A 165 -4.29 7.19 -11.53
C VAL A 165 -4.73 6.36 -12.72
N ASN A 166 -4.97 7.00 -13.85
CA ASN A 166 -5.41 6.36 -15.09
C ASN A 166 -4.23 6.10 -16.06
N ALA A 167 -4.52 5.36 -17.13
CA ALA A 167 -3.55 4.98 -18.14
C ALA A 167 -2.91 6.18 -18.87
N SER A 168 -3.66 7.27 -19.12
CA SER A 168 -3.13 8.42 -19.85
C SER A 168 -2.00 9.12 -19.11
N THR A 169 -2.12 9.21 -17.77
CA THR A 169 -1.10 9.81 -16.92
C THR A 169 0.21 9.01 -16.95
N VAL A 170 0.11 7.67 -16.90
CA VAL A 170 1.31 6.80 -17.00
C VAL A 170 1.94 6.87 -18.39
N LYS A 171 1.13 6.99 -19.45
CA LYS A 171 1.64 7.20 -20.81
C LYS A 171 2.42 8.51 -20.97
N GLN A 172 2.00 9.57 -20.30
CA GLN A 172 2.73 10.86 -20.33
C GLN A 172 4.15 10.70 -19.77
N LEU A 173 4.31 10.06 -18.60
CA LEU A 173 5.63 9.78 -18.06
C LEU A 173 6.47 8.95 -19.04
N ARG A 174 5.88 7.89 -19.63
CA ARG A 174 6.59 7.03 -20.60
C ARG A 174 7.17 7.81 -21.77
N GLN A 175 6.45 8.80 -22.29
CA GLN A 175 6.91 9.63 -23.40
C GLN A 175 8.10 10.52 -23.02
N ALA A 176 8.25 10.86 -21.73
CA ALA A 176 9.33 11.68 -21.23
C ALA A 176 10.61 10.87 -20.91
N ILE A 177 10.53 9.53 -20.89
CA ILE A 177 11.68 8.68 -20.59
C ILE A 177 12.56 8.52 -21.83
N PRO A 178 13.84 8.94 -21.78
CA PRO A 178 14.79 8.73 -22.88
C PRO A 178 15.07 7.24 -23.09
N PHE A 179 15.59 6.93 -24.28
CA PHE A 179 16.00 5.56 -24.61
C PHE A 179 17.02 5.03 -23.59
N GLY A 180 16.78 3.82 -23.09
CA GLY A 180 17.61 3.17 -22.06
C GLY A 180 17.30 3.59 -20.62
N GLY A 181 16.43 4.59 -20.41
CA GLY A 181 15.94 4.98 -19.08
C GLY A 181 14.83 4.05 -18.57
N GLN A 182 14.63 4.06 -17.27
CA GLN A 182 13.51 3.41 -16.58
C GLN A 182 12.61 4.48 -15.95
N GLY A 183 11.32 4.18 -15.79
CA GLY A 183 10.37 5.10 -15.17
C GLY A 183 9.92 4.62 -13.79
N ALA A 184 9.58 5.57 -12.93
CA ALA A 184 8.80 5.29 -11.73
C ALA A 184 7.72 6.36 -11.55
N PHE A 185 6.51 5.92 -11.27
CA PHE A 185 5.42 6.82 -10.93
C PHE A 185 5.04 6.60 -9.46
N ILE A 186 5.16 7.64 -8.66
CA ILE A 186 4.92 7.61 -7.22
C ILE A 186 3.70 8.48 -6.91
N THR A 187 2.76 7.96 -6.14
CA THR A 187 1.55 8.72 -5.82
C THR A 187 0.99 8.39 -4.43
N THR A 188 0.22 9.32 -3.87
CA THR A 188 -0.60 9.10 -2.67
C THR A 188 -1.90 8.34 -2.95
N ALA A 189 -2.21 8.09 -4.22
CA ALA A 189 -3.42 7.40 -4.69
C ALA A 189 -3.18 5.92 -5.03
N ASP A 190 -4.22 5.26 -5.50
CA ASP A 190 -4.12 3.95 -6.15
C ASP A 190 -4.03 4.07 -7.67
N TYR A 191 -3.86 2.93 -8.36
CA TYR A 191 -3.87 2.85 -9.81
C TYR A 191 -5.14 2.16 -10.33
N GLN A 192 -5.61 2.57 -11.50
CA GLN A 192 -6.57 1.80 -12.27
C GLN A 192 -5.86 0.60 -12.94
N GLY A 193 -6.56 -0.50 -13.18
CA GLY A 193 -5.99 -1.67 -13.88
C GLY A 193 -5.36 -1.30 -15.21
N SER A 194 -6.00 -0.42 -16.00
CA SER A 194 -5.47 0.09 -17.26
C SER A 194 -4.14 0.86 -17.14
N ALA A 195 -3.88 1.49 -15.99
CA ALA A 195 -2.59 2.14 -15.73
C ALA A 195 -1.48 1.09 -15.51
N THR A 196 -1.80 0.00 -14.83
CA THR A 196 -0.88 -1.12 -14.62
C THR A 196 -0.56 -1.82 -15.94
N ASP A 197 -1.56 -2.02 -16.79
CA ASP A 197 -1.35 -2.63 -18.13
C ASP A 197 -0.39 -1.79 -18.96
N VAL A 198 -0.57 -0.47 -18.96
CA VAL A 198 0.35 0.46 -19.64
C VAL A 198 1.75 0.37 -19.06
N ALA A 199 1.92 0.37 -17.75
CA ALA A 199 3.23 0.35 -17.10
C ALA A 199 4.07 -0.90 -17.46
N LEU A 200 3.41 -2.01 -17.78
CA LEU A 200 4.02 -3.31 -18.08
C LEU A 200 4.00 -3.66 -19.58
N GLU A 201 3.49 -2.78 -20.45
CA GLU A 201 3.31 -3.04 -21.87
C GLU A 201 4.64 -3.42 -22.56
N ALA A 202 4.63 -4.54 -23.29
CA ALA A 202 5.81 -5.06 -23.97
C ALA A 202 6.28 -4.10 -25.08
N GLY A 203 7.60 -3.98 -25.26
CA GLY A 203 8.21 -3.10 -26.27
C GLY A 203 8.41 -1.65 -25.80
N PHE A 204 8.01 -1.32 -24.60
CA PHE A 204 8.21 0.00 -24.01
C PHE A 204 9.06 -0.07 -22.72
N PRO A 205 9.67 1.06 -22.28
CA PRO A 205 10.30 1.13 -20.95
C PRO A 205 9.28 0.76 -19.87
N ARG A 206 9.68 -0.11 -18.95
CA ARG A 206 8.85 -0.43 -17.78
C ARG A 206 8.78 0.75 -16.87
N ILE A 207 7.60 0.95 -16.27
CA ILE A 207 7.37 1.99 -15.27
C ILE A 207 7.02 1.31 -13.95
N GLY A 208 7.84 1.52 -12.92
CA GLY A 208 7.52 1.14 -11.56
C GLY A 208 6.34 1.97 -11.06
N LEU A 209 5.31 1.33 -10.52
CA LEU A 209 4.15 2.01 -9.95
C LEU A 209 4.18 1.83 -8.43
N ILE A 210 4.28 2.95 -7.70
CA ILE A 210 4.26 2.99 -6.24
C ILE A 210 3.03 3.74 -5.79
N ASN A 211 2.03 3.02 -5.26
CA ASN A 211 0.81 3.61 -4.74
C ASN A 211 1.00 4.19 -3.33
N GLY A 212 -0.03 4.84 -2.79
CA GLY A 212 0.03 5.51 -1.50
C GLY A 212 0.44 4.59 -0.34
N ARG A 213 -0.02 3.32 -0.31
CA ARG A 213 0.38 2.38 0.74
C ARG A 213 1.84 1.97 0.62
N GLN A 214 2.27 1.58 -0.56
CA GLN A 214 3.67 1.21 -0.82
C GLN A 214 4.62 2.38 -0.54
N TRP A 215 4.20 3.60 -0.88
CA TRP A 215 4.97 4.81 -0.60
C TRP A 215 5.10 5.05 0.92
N VAL A 216 4.03 4.86 1.69
CA VAL A 216 4.07 4.95 3.16
C VAL A 216 4.97 3.88 3.76
N ASP A 217 4.93 2.64 3.25
CA ASP A 217 5.84 1.57 3.71
C ASP A 217 7.30 1.97 3.52
N LEU A 218 7.66 2.49 2.34
CA LEU A 218 9.01 2.99 2.06
C LEU A 218 9.39 4.18 2.95
N LEU A 219 8.47 5.12 3.19
CA LEU A 219 8.70 6.25 4.07
C LEU A 219 8.98 5.81 5.51
N ILE A 220 8.24 4.80 6.01
CA ILE A 220 8.43 4.25 7.36
C ILE A 220 9.78 3.54 7.45
N GLU A 221 10.12 2.73 6.46
CA GLU A 221 11.38 1.98 6.42
C GLU A 221 12.61 2.90 6.45
N HIS A 222 12.54 4.00 5.69
CA HIS A 222 13.63 4.98 5.56
C HIS A 222 13.41 6.27 6.39
N TRP A 223 12.56 6.22 7.40
CA TRP A 223 12.19 7.41 8.18
C TRP A 223 13.40 8.14 8.79
N SER A 224 14.39 7.39 9.27
CA SER A 224 15.61 7.96 9.85
C SER A 224 16.46 8.74 8.84
N ASP A 225 16.35 8.37 7.56
CA ASP A 225 17.15 8.95 6.47
C ASP A 225 16.47 10.18 5.85
N ILE A 226 15.19 10.41 6.19
CA ILE A 226 14.46 11.62 5.79
C ILE A 226 14.97 12.81 6.60
N PRO A 227 15.23 13.97 5.95
CA PRO A 227 15.71 15.18 6.62
C PRO A 227 14.81 15.60 7.79
N PRO A 228 15.41 16.10 8.91
CA PRO A 228 14.66 16.50 10.10
C PRO A 228 13.53 17.49 9.82
N GLU A 229 13.77 18.47 8.93
CA GLU A 229 12.79 19.48 8.54
C GLU A 229 11.51 18.87 7.94
N PHE A 230 11.62 17.81 7.13
CA PHE A 230 10.45 17.09 6.59
C PHE A 230 9.75 16.26 7.65
N ARG A 231 10.51 15.62 8.55
CA ARG A 231 9.93 14.88 9.66
C ARG A 231 9.12 15.77 10.60
N GLU A 232 9.62 16.97 10.87
CA GLU A 232 8.91 18.00 11.66
C GLU A 232 7.69 18.53 10.90
N ARG A 233 7.83 18.79 9.61
CA ARG A 233 6.74 19.28 8.75
C ARG A 233 5.58 18.30 8.65
N LEU A 234 5.87 16.99 8.59
CA LEU A 234 4.88 15.93 8.58
C LEU A 234 4.26 15.68 9.96
N ARG A 235 4.84 16.19 11.06
CA ARG A 235 4.37 15.99 12.44
C ARG A 235 4.19 14.52 12.82
N LEU A 236 4.95 13.64 12.18
CA LEU A 236 4.96 12.20 12.43
C LEU A 236 6.16 11.82 13.29
N LYS A 237 5.99 10.83 14.16
CA LYS A 237 7.08 10.24 14.93
C LYS A 237 6.99 8.73 14.81
N PRO A 238 8.14 8.03 14.66
CA PRO A 238 8.15 6.59 14.80
C PRO A 238 7.65 6.23 16.19
N GLY A 239 6.74 5.30 16.28
CA GLY A 239 6.18 4.86 17.54
C GLY A 239 5.77 3.40 17.46
N LEU A 240 5.94 2.68 18.57
CA LEU A 240 5.29 1.40 18.74
C LEU A 240 3.79 1.70 18.92
N VAL A 241 2.97 1.36 17.94
CA VAL A 241 1.53 1.45 18.07
C VAL A 241 1.09 0.28 18.94
N ARG A 242 0.52 0.58 20.09
CA ARG A 242 -0.13 -0.43 20.92
C ARG A 242 -1.37 -0.90 20.16
N THR A 243 -1.28 -2.09 19.55
CA THR A 243 -2.40 -2.73 18.86
C THR A 243 -3.39 -3.35 19.82
#